data_d0798263adc0a2e721c689d8a67d10e1
#
_entry.id   d0798263adc0a2e721c689d8a67d10e1
#
_cell.length_a   1.000
_cell.length_b   1.000
_cell.length_c   1.000
_cell.angle_alpha   90.00
_cell.angle_beta   90.00
_cell.angle_gamma   90.00
#
_symmetry.space_group_name_H-M   'P 1'
#
loop_
_entity.id
_entity.type
_entity.pdbx_description
1 polymer ?
#
loop_
_entity_poly.entity_id
_entity_poly.type
_entity_poly.pdbx_seq_one_letter_code
_entity_poly.pdbx_strand_id
1 'polypeptide(L)'
;GDVGASCALTPTRTLWVFGDTLIGHWDGKRRVSEGAAMPHSSVGVWDLGAAPRDAMTWRWGPGNTSFFRPSWESSKEAFWAEVTAPRLVDGRVLVLGNRVLYTGEGGPMGFRTNESFIFTIDGAADRPDDPASWELDYFRLPHTGNLSAGGFVDFARGALLVGPWLYLYGNVRTA
;
A
#
# COMPACT_ATOMS: atom_id res chain seq x y z
N GLY A 1 -7.89 -3.51 8.29
CA GLY A 1 -7.31 -2.64 7.27
C GLY A 1 -8.40 -1.83 6.59
N ASP A 2 -8.06 -0.59 6.29
CA ASP A 2 -9.01 0.39 5.78
C ASP A 2 -9.29 0.20 4.27
N VAL A 3 -8.32 -0.22 3.52
CA VAL A 3 -8.42 -0.56 2.09
C VAL A 3 -7.80 -1.92 1.90
N GLY A 4 -8.41 -2.76 1.11
CA GLY A 4 -7.86 -4.07 0.75
C GLY A 4 -8.03 -4.33 -0.74
N ALA A 5 -6.93 -4.65 -1.40
CA ALA A 5 -6.95 -5.08 -2.79
C ALA A 5 -5.98 -6.26 -2.97
N SER A 6 -6.24 -7.11 -3.96
CA SER A 6 -5.45 -8.32 -4.12
C SER A 6 -5.12 -8.64 -5.58
N CYS A 7 -4.08 -9.42 -5.78
CA CYS A 7 -3.80 -10.11 -7.03
C CYS A 7 -3.22 -11.50 -6.75
N ALA A 8 -3.44 -12.43 -7.68
CA ALA A 8 -2.79 -13.72 -7.62
C ALA A 8 -1.28 -13.57 -7.90
N LEU A 9 -0.43 -14.17 -7.08
CA LEU A 9 1.00 -14.32 -7.32
C LEU A 9 1.28 -15.63 -8.04
N THR A 10 0.63 -16.69 -7.57
CA THR A 10 0.70 -18.05 -8.12
C THR A 10 -0.71 -18.66 -8.08
N PRO A 11 -0.94 -19.86 -8.63
CA PRO A 11 -2.23 -20.53 -8.49
C PRO A 11 -2.70 -20.79 -7.05
N THR A 12 -1.78 -20.79 -6.08
CA THR A 12 -2.09 -21.07 -4.67
C THR A 12 -1.74 -19.92 -3.72
N ARG A 13 -1.21 -18.82 -4.22
CA ARG A 13 -0.80 -17.66 -3.39
C ARG A 13 -1.43 -16.39 -3.91
N THR A 14 -2.07 -15.66 -3.03
CA THR A 14 -2.69 -14.36 -3.31
C THR A 14 -2.03 -13.28 -2.46
N LEU A 15 -1.50 -12.26 -3.11
CA LEU A 15 -1.07 -11.04 -2.44
C LEU A 15 -2.28 -10.18 -2.11
N TRP A 16 -2.32 -9.71 -0.89
CA TRP A 16 -3.19 -8.65 -0.42
C TRP A 16 -2.37 -7.43 -0.05
N VAL A 17 -2.82 -6.26 -0.45
CA VAL A 17 -2.30 -4.97 0.00
C VAL A 17 -3.37 -4.27 0.83
N PHE A 18 -2.96 -3.67 1.93
CA PHE A 18 -3.85 -3.00 2.87
C PHE A 18 -3.35 -1.59 3.15
N GLY A 19 -4.27 -0.68 3.37
CA GLY A 19 -4.02 0.62 3.98
C GLY A 19 -3.76 0.50 5.49
N ASP A 20 -4.33 1.40 6.28
CA ASP A 20 -4.18 1.43 7.73
C ASP A 20 -4.42 0.06 8.36
N THR A 21 -3.38 -0.49 8.95
CA THR A 21 -3.40 -1.83 9.52
C THR A 21 -3.10 -1.75 11.01
N LEU A 22 -4.05 -2.15 11.82
CA LEU A 22 -3.87 -2.19 13.27
C LEU A 22 -3.14 -3.48 13.66
N ILE A 23 -1.93 -3.33 14.15
CA ILE A 23 -1.10 -4.39 14.72
C ILE A 23 -1.26 -4.32 16.23
N GLY A 24 -1.50 -5.45 16.89
CA GLY A 24 -1.64 -5.50 18.32
C GLY A 24 -1.96 -6.91 18.80
N HIS A 25 -1.98 -7.07 20.10
CA HIS A 25 -2.34 -8.31 20.76
C HIS A 25 -3.83 -8.33 21.12
N TRP A 26 -4.45 -9.52 21.02
CA TRP A 26 -5.81 -9.78 21.48
C TRP A 26 -5.74 -10.63 22.75
N ASP A 27 -6.27 -10.15 23.87
CA ASP A 27 -6.23 -10.83 25.18
C ASP A 27 -7.42 -11.79 25.41
N GLY A 28 -8.18 -12.06 24.37
CA GLY A 28 -9.39 -12.86 24.41
C GLY A 28 -10.68 -12.07 24.63
N LYS A 29 -10.59 -10.79 24.99
CA LYS A 29 -11.75 -9.92 25.24
C LYS A 29 -11.66 -8.62 24.49
N ARG A 30 -10.46 -8.03 24.39
CA ARG A 30 -10.23 -6.74 23.74
C ARG A 30 -8.85 -6.69 23.12
N ARG A 31 -8.66 -5.70 22.26
CA ARG A 31 -7.33 -5.37 21.77
C ARG A 31 -6.52 -4.69 22.90
N VAL A 32 -5.30 -5.18 23.09
CA VAL A 32 -4.34 -4.55 24.00
C VAL A 32 -3.61 -3.45 23.25
N SER A 33 -3.61 -2.23 23.82
CA SER A 33 -2.95 -1.08 23.19
C SER A 33 -1.44 -1.04 23.43
N GLU A 34 -0.94 -1.78 24.41
CA GLU A 34 0.49 -1.87 24.69
C GLU A 34 1.22 -2.54 23.51
N GLY A 35 2.21 -1.86 22.97
CA GLY A 35 2.92 -2.32 21.76
C GLY A 35 2.11 -2.27 20.47
N ALA A 36 0.87 -1.75 20.49
CA ALA A 36 0.07 -1.59 19.30
C ALA A 36 0.68 -0.56 18.33
N ALA A 37 0.57 -0.85 17.06
CA ALA A 37 1.02 0.05 15.98
C ALA A 37 -0.03 0.12 14.87
N MET A 38 0.04 1.18 14.08
CA MET A 38 -0.83 1.37 12.92
C MET A 38 0.00 1.83 11.73
N PRO A 39 0.73 0.90 11.06
CA PRO A 39 1.34 1.24 9.78
C PRO A 39 0.26 1.58 8.76
N HIS A 40 0.50 2.63 7.98
CA HIS A 40 -0.42 3.11 6.95
C HIS A 40 -0.42 2.28 5.68
N SER A 41 0.41 1.25 5.61
CA SER A 41 0.31 0.19 4.61
C SER A 41 0.97 -1.09 5.09
N SER A 42 0.39 -2.22 4.71
CA SER A 42 0.91 -3.56 4.95
C SER A 42 0.59 -4.48 3.78
N VAL A 43 1.23 -5.63 3.76
CA VAL A 43 0.92 -6.72 2.83
C VAL A 43 0.62 -8.00 3.57
N GLY A 44 -0.18 -8.85 2.96
CA GLY A 44 -0.42 -10.21 3.40
C GLY A 44 -0.36 -11.17 2.22
N VAL A 45 0.22 -12.33 2.42
CA VAL A 45 0.16 -13.41 1.42
C VAL A 45 -0.75 -14.51 1.94
N TRP A 46 -1.79 -14.78 1.21
CA TRP A 46 -2.73 -15.83 1.53
C TRP A 46 -2.34 -17.11 0.80
N ASP A 47 -2.17 -18.18 1.57
CA ASP A 47 -2.06 -19.55 1.09
C ASP A 47 -3.45 -20.19 0.98
N LEU A 48 -3.92 -20.44 -0.23
CA LEU A 48 -5.22 -21.07 -0.49
C LEU A 48 -5.30 -22.52 -0.01
N GLY A 49 -4.15 -23.19 0.23
CA GLY A 49 -4.06 -24.56 0.71
C GLY A 49 -3.97 -24.69 2.24
N ALA A 50 -3.71 -23.58 2.95
CA ALA A 50 -3.56 -23.61 4.40
C ALA A 50 -4.89 -23.49 5.15
N ALA A 51 -4.88 -23.93 6.41
CA ALA A 51 -6.01 -23.68 7.31
C ALA A 51 -6.23 -22.17 7.51
N PRO A 52 -7.48 -21.68 7.60
CA PRO A 52 -7.77 -20.24 7.61
C PRO A 52 -7.00 -19.44 8.67
N ARG A 53 -6.67 -20.07 9.80
CA ARG A 53 -5.95 -19.42 10.90
C ARG A 53 -4.48 -19.14 10.58
N ASP A 54 -3.88 -19.98 9.73
CA ASP A 54 -2.45 -19.95 9.38
C ASP A 54 -2.23 -19.54 7.92
N ALA A 55 -3.32 -19.19 7.22
CA ALA A 55 -3.32 -18.96 5.79
C ALA A 55 -2.69 -17.62 5.37
N MET A 56 -2.44 -16.69 6.30
CA MET A 56 -1.97 -15.35 5.99
C MET A 56 -0.61 -15.05 6.62
N THR A 57 0.39 -14.84 5.79
CA THR A 57 1.69 -14.30 6.22
C THR A 57 1.68 -12.79 6.06
N TRP A 58 1.87 -12.07 7.16
CA TRP A 58 1.81 -10.61 7.21
C TRP A 58 3.18 -9.96 7.19
N ARG A 59 3.28 -8.78 6.54
CA ARG A 59 4.47 -7.95 6.55
C ARG A 59 4.11 -6.46 6.54
N TRP A 60 4.89 -5.68 7.29
CA TRP A 60 4.93 -4.21 7.30
C TRP A 60 6.38 -3.75 7.39
N GLY A 61 6.61 -2.44 7.35
CA GLY A 61 7.96 -1.89 7.38
C GLY A 61 8.66 -2.01 8.74
N PRO A 62 9.97 -1.88 8.76
CA PRO A 62 10.78 -1.91 9.99
C PRO A 62 10.29 -0.87 11.00
N GLY A 63 10.33 -1.21 12.30
CA GLY A 63 9.90 -0.31 13.37
C GLY A 63 8.40 0.05 13.31
N ASN A 64 7.58 -0.85 12.77
CA ASN A 64 6.12 -0.65 12.60
C ASN A 64 5.74 0.49 11.64
N THR A 65 6.58 0.76 10.67
CA THR A 65 6.30 1.73 9.61
C THR A 65 5.50 1.08 8.47
N SER A 66 5.05 1.91 7.52
CA SER A 66 4.40 1.45 6.30
C SER A 66 5.30 0.51 5.49
N PHE A 67 4.72 -0.53 4.90
CA PHE A 67 5.43 -1.42 3.99
C PHE A 67 5.88 -0.67 2.74
N PHE A 68 4.97 0.07 2.12
CA PHE A 68 5.25 0.90 0.96
C PHE A 68 5.79 2.27 1.38
N ARG A 69 7.04 2.29 1.80
CA ARG A 69 7.74 3.53 2.19
C ARG A 69 9.10 3.58 1.51
N PRO A 70 9.34 4.55 0.61
CA PRO A 70 10.65 4.76 0.01
C PRO A 70 11.73 5.03 1.07
N SER A 71 12.93 4.54 0.83
CA SER A 71 14.06 4.70 1.76
C SER A 71 14.51 6.15 1.97
N TRP A 72 14.24 7.02 1.00
CA TRP A 72 14.55 8.46 1.09
C TRP A 72 13.56 9.26 1.94
N GLU A 73 12.38 8.69 2.26
CA GLU A 73 11.35 9.41 3.01
C GLU A 73 11.78 9.60 4.47
N SER A 74 12.17 10.81 4.79
CA SER A 74 12.60 11.21 6.14
C SER A 74 11.56 12.02 6.90
N SER A 75 10.53 12.52 6.22
CA SER A 75 9.50 13.33 6.86
C SER A 75 8.67 12.52 7.82
N LYS A 76 8.54 13.02 9.05
CA LYS A 76 7.62 12.47 10.06
C LYS A 76 6.17 12.83 9.80
N GLU A 77 5.94 13.84 8.97
CA GLU A 77 4.62 14.33 8.57
C GLU A 77 4.07 13.59 7.36
N ALA A 78 4.91 12.79 6.69
CA ALA A 78 4.51 12.01 5.55
C ALA A 78 4.19 10.57 5.93
N PHE A 79 3.10 10.06 5.39
CA PHE A 79 2.78 8.64 5.45
C PHE A 79 2.37 8.12 4.06
N TRP A 80 2.46 6.82 3.88
CA TRP A 80 2.26 6.14 2.61
C TRP A 80 1.05 5.24 2.72
N ALA A 81 -0.03 5.68 2.11
CA ALA A 81 -1.35 5.10 2.25
C ALA A 81 -2.05 4.96 0.90
N GLU A 82 -3.32 4.59 0.95
CA GLU A 82 -4.20 4.43 -0.21
C GLU A 82 -3.62 3.47 -1.26
N VAL A 83 -2.86 2.46 -0.79
CA VAL A 83 -2.28 1.43 -1.66
C VAL A 83 -3.39 0.57 -2.25
N THR A 84 -3.41 0.41 -3.56
CA THR A 84 -4.49 -0.27 -4.26
C THR A 84 -4.04 -0.85 -5.60
N ALA A 85 -4.96 -1.56 -6.22
CA ALA A 85 -4.85 -2.09 -7.57
C ALA A 85 -3.58 -2.90 -7.85
N PRO A 86 -3.18 -3.86 -6.96
CA PRO A 86 -2.03 -4.70 -7.25
C PRO A 86 -2.22 -5.48 -8.55
N ARG A 87 -1.16 -5.56 -9.37
CA ARG A 87 -1.15 -6.29 -10.63
C ARG A 87 0.18 -7.02 -10.79
N LEU A 88 0.11 -8.30 -11.08
CA LEU A 88 1.28 -9.07 -11.48
C LEU A 88 1.52 -8.89 -12.99
N VAL A 89 2.68 -8.35 -13.33
CA VAL A 89 3.11 -8.08 -14.71
C VAL A 89 4.54 -8.55 -14.86
N ASP A 90 4.77 -9.52 -15.74
CA ASP A 90 6.10 -10.07 -16.04
C ASP A 90 6.89 -10.49 -14.77
N GLY A 91 6.22 -11.15 -13.83
CA GLY A 91 6.82 -11.61 -12.56
C GLY A 91 6.96 -10.54 -11.48
N ARG A 92 6.67 -9.29 -11.79
CA ARG A 92 6.75 -8.14 -10.89
C ARG A 92 5.36 -7.67 -10.48
N VAL A 93 5.15 -7.36 -9.23
CA VAL A 93 3.87 -6.77 -8.78
C VAL A 93 3.96 -5.25 -8.85
N LEU A 94 2.99 -4.64 -9.51
CA LEU A 94 2.79 -3.19 -9.51
C LEU A 94 1.68 -2.83 -8.53
N VAL A 95 1.90 -1.81 -7.70
CA VAL A 95 0.92 -1.32 -6.72
C VAL A 95 0.84 0.20 -6.81
N LEU A 96 -0.37 0.73 -6.93
CA LEU A 96 -0.58 2.18 -6.83
C LEU A 96 -0.63 2.60 -5.36
N GLY A 97 -0.09 3.76 -5.05
CA GLY A 97 -0.17 4.34 -3.72
C GLY A 97 0.10 5.84 -3.72
N ASN A 98 -0.28 6.48 -2.63
CA ASN A 98 -0.13 7.91 -2.46
C ASN A 98 0.81 8.25 -1.30
N ARG A 99 1.60 9.29 -1.50
CA ARG A 99 2.24 10.02 -0.42
C ARG A 99 1.26 11.05 0.14
N VAL A 100 1.00 10.97 1.42
CA VAL A 100 0.06 11.83 2.13
C VAL A 100 0.81 12.64 3.18
N LEU A 101 0.49 13.91 3.31
CA LEU A 101 1.10 14.82 4.28
C LEU A 101 0.08 15.24 5.32
N TYR A 102 0.48 15.21 6.59
CA TYR A 102 -0.25 15.91 7.64
C TYR A 102 -0.11 17.42 7.45
N THR A 103 -1.22 18.12 7.44
CA THR A 103 -1.25 19.58 7.30
C THR A 103 -1.30 20.31 8.64
N GLY A 104 -1.61 19.58 9.71
CA GLY A 104 -1.88 20.17 11.03
C GLY A 104 -3.18 20.94 11.13
N GLU A 105 -3.89 21.12 10.03
CA GLU A 105 -5.17 21.82 9.97
C GLU A 105 -6.32 20.81 10.00
N GLY A 106 -7.42 21.13 10.65
CA GLY A 106 -8.61 20.27 10.69
C GLY A 106 -8.55 19.08 11.65
N GLY A 107 -7.64 19.09 12.62
CA GLY A 107 -7.53 18.03 13.64
C GLY A 107 -6.97 16.71 13.10
N PRO A 108 -7.38 15.56 13.65
CA PRO A 108 -6.84 14.24 13.26
C PRO A 108 -7.01 13.88 11.78
N MET A 109 -7.94 14.52 11.09
CA MET A 109 -8.19 14.34 9.64
C MET A 109 -7.50 15.40 8.79
N GLY A 110 -6.62 16.20 9.38
CA GLY A 110 -5.86 17.23 8.70
C GLY A 110 -4.71 16.66 7.87
N PHE A 111 -5.05 15.98 6.78
CA PHE A 111 -4.07 15.43 5.83
C PHE A 111 -4.51 15.67 4.39
N ARG A 112 -3.55 15.66 3.49
CA ARG A 112 -3.79 15.77 2.05
C ARG A 112 -2.87 14.82 1.28
N THR A 113 -3.36 14.25 0.20
CA THR A 113 -2.54 13.55 -0.78
C THR A 113 -1.62 14.57 -1.46
N ASN A 114 -0.36 14.24 -1.59
CA ASN A 114 0.65 15.11 -2.17
C ASN A 114 1.09 14.62 -3.56
N GLU A 115 1.29 13.33 -3.69
CA GLU A 115 1.84 12.71 -4.91
C GLU A 115 1.34 11.28 -5.03
N SER A 116 1.26 10.78 -6.27
CA SER A 116 0.94 9.36 -6.54
C SER A 116 2.16 8.63 -7.09
N PHE A 117 2.27 7.36 -6.76
CA PHE A 117 3.39 6.50 -7.12
C PHE A 117 2.90 5.14 -7.63
N ILE A 118 3.71 4.51 -8.45
CA ILE A 118 3.69 3.07 -8.66
C ILE A 118 4.83 2.48 -7.82
N PHE A 119 4.50 1.60 -6.91
CA PHE A 119 5.48 0.73 -6.27
C PHE A 119 5.61 -0.54 -7.09
N THR A 120 6.84 -1.05 -7.17
CA THR A 120 7.12 -2.35 -7.76
C THR A 120 7.65 -3.28 -6.70
N ILE A 121 7.20 -4.52 -6.72
CA ILE A 121 7.68 -5.57 -5.83
C ILE A 121 8.28 -6.66 -6.71
N ASP A 122 9.60 -6.82 -6.63
CA ASP A 122 10.33 -7.91 -7.26
C ASP A 122 10.47 -9.11 -6.32
N GLY A 123 10.44 -10.31 -6.86
CA GLY A 123 10.55 -11.56 -6.12
C GLY A 123 9.27 -12.05 -5.45
N ALA A 124 8.16 -11.31 -5.53
CA ALA A 124 6.92 -11.72 -4.87
C ALA A 124 6.30 -13.00 -5.47
N ALA A 125 6.39 -13.19 -6.77
CA ALA A 125 5.91 -14.40 -7.43
C ALA A 125 6.85 -15.59 -7.23
N ASP A 126 8.16 -15.35 -7.16
CA ASP A 126 9.19 -16.39 -7.01
C ASP A 126 9.31 -16.88 -5.57
N ARG A 127 9.11 -15.98 -4.61
CA ARG A 127 9.23 -16.23 -3.17
C ARG A 127 8.02 -15.70 -2.41
N PRO A 128 6.81 -16.20 -2.72
CA PRO A 128 5.58 -15.64 -2.15
C PRO A 128 5.49 -15.79 -0.63
N ASP A 129 6.11 -16.83 -0.07
CA ASP A 129 6.06 -17.11 1.36
C ASP A 129 7.13 -16.35 2.19
N ASP A 130 8.00 -15.57 1.52
CA ASP A 130 9.04 -14.77 2.17
C ASP A 130 8.98 -13.28 1.78
N PRO A 131 7.97 -12.54 2.24
CA PRO A 131 7.86 -11.11 1.95
C PRO A 131 9.01 -10.24 2.47
N ALA A 132 9.87 -10.80 3.34
CA ALA A 132 11.04 -10.11 3.84
C ALA A 132 12.17 -10.02 2.82
N SER A 133 12.18 -10.94 1.84
CA SER A 133 13.17 -11.00 0.77
C SER A 133 12.78 -10.23 -0.48
N TRP A 134 11.61 -9.62 -0.51
CA TRP A 134 11.15 -8.87 -1.67
C TRP A 134 11.88 -7.54 -1.79
N GLU A 135 12.16 -7.16 -3.02
CA GLU A 135 12.75 -5.87 -3.34
C GLU A 135 11.67 -4.88 -3.74
N LEU A 136 11.65 -3.73 -3.07
CA LEU A 136 10.74 -2.64 -3.34
C LEU A 136 11.46 -1.54 -4.11
N ASP A 137 10.86 -1.15 -5.23
CA ASP A 137 11.23 0.07 -5.94
C ASP A 137 9.97 0.92 -6.15
N TYR A 138 10.13 2.14 -6.62
CA TYR A 138 9.01 3.06 -6.80
C TYR A 138 9.25 4.03 -7.94
N PHE A 139 8.17 4.38 -8.59
CA PHE A 139 8.15 5.36 -9.65
C PHE A 139 7.10 6.43 -9.34
N ARG A 140 7.53 7.68 -9.28
CA ARG A 140 6.62 8.82 -9.11
C ARG A 140 5.85 9.05 -10.40
N LEU A 141 4.52 9.09 -10.31
CA LEU A 141 3.69 9.40 -11.44
C LEU A 141 3.80 10.89 -11.80
N PRO A 142 4.07 11.22 -13.07
CA PRO A 142 4.10 12.61 -13.51
C PRO A 142 2.70 13.23 -13.44
N HIS A 143 2.64 14.54 -13.34
CA HIS A 143 1.39 15.33 -13.34
C HIS A 143 0.44 15.03 -12.18
N THR A 144 0.94 14.43 -11.10
CA THR A 144 0.19 14.25 -9.85
C THR A 144 0.52 15.35 -8.85
N GLY A 145 -0.35 15.54 -7.87
CA GLY A 145 -0.22 16.56 -6.84
C GLY A 145 -0.96 17.85 -7.16
N ASN A 146 -0.51 18.96 -6.58
CA ASN A 146 -1.17 20.25 -6.70
C ASN A 146 -1.04 20.83 -8.11
N LEU A 147 -2.16 21.21 -8.69
CA LEU A 147 -2.21 21.98 -9.92
C LEU A 147 -1.97 23.48 -9.62
N SER A 148 -1.39 24.19 -10.56
CA SER A 148 -1.15 25.65 -10.45
C SER A 148 -2.41 26.48 -10.23
N ALA A 149 -3.60 25.94 -10.58
CA ALA A 149 -4.91 26.56 -10.38
C ALA A 149 -5.59 26.15 -9.05
N GLY A 150 -4.85 25.59 -8.10
CA GLY A 150 -5.40 25.16 -6.81
C GLY A 150 -6.10 23.80 -6.82
N GLY A 151 -6.11 23.10 -7.96
CA GLY A 151 -6.64 21.74 -8.05
C GLY A 151 -5.62 20.68 -7.65
N PHE A 152 -6.06 19.42 -7.64
CA PHE A 152 -5.24 18.27 -7.27
C PHE A 152 -5.55 17.08 -8.20
N VAL A 153 -4.51 16.33 -8.57
CA VAL A 153 -4.63 15.09 -9.36
C VAL A 153 -4.03 13.92 -8.59
N ASP A 154 -4.77 12.85 -8.42
CA ASP A 154 -4.26 11.57 -7.91
C ASP A 154 -4.68 10.41 -8.80
N PHE A 155 -3.84 9.37 -8.91
CA PHE A 155 -4.09 8.18 -9.72
C PHE A 155 -4.21 6.88 -8.92
N ALA A 156 -4.21 6.93 -7.61
CA ALA A 156 -4.29 5.73 -6.77
C ALA A 156 -5.73 5.25 -6.56
N ARG A 157 -6.56 5.20 -7.62
CA ARG A 157 -7.96 4.75 -7.52
C ARG A 157 -8.21 3.41 -8.20
N GLY A 158 -7.42 3.08 -9.19
CA GLY A 158 -7.51 1.80 -9.88
C GLY A 158 -6.55 1.69 -11.04
N ALA A 159 -6.32 0.48 -11.48
CA ALA A 159 -5.54 0.20 -12.66
C ALA A 159 -6.15 -0.95 -13.47
N LEU A 160 -6.04 -0.86 -14.79
CA LEU A 160 -6.44 -1.91 -15.73
C LEU A 160 -5.29 -2.18 -16.69
N LEU A 161 -4.87 -3.43 -16.77
CA LEU A 161 -3.88 -3.88 -17.75
C LEU A 161 -4.60 -4.42 -18.98
N VAL A 162 -4.34 -3.85 -20.17
CA VAL A 162 -4.88 -4.31 -21.44
C VAL A 162 -3.75 -4.43 -22.45
N GLY A 163 -3.37 -5.65 -22.79
CA GLY A 163 -2.18 -5.91 -23.58
C GLY A 163 -0.94 -5.29 -22.92
N PRO A 164 -0.12 -4.50 -23.64
CA PRO A 164 1.06 -3.86 -23.08
C PRO A 164 0.76 -2.54 -22.34
N TRP A 165 -0.51 -2.15 -22.21
CA TRP A 165 -0.90 -0.85 -21.66
C TRP A 165 -1.47 -0.97 -20.26
N LEU A 166 -0.92 -0.18 -19.33
CA LEU A 166 -1.46 0.01 -17.99
C LEU A 166 -2.27 1.32 -17.96
N TYR A 167 -3.60 1.20 -17.88
CA TYR A 167 -4.51 2.33 -17.71
C TYR A 167 -4.64 2.65 -16.23
N LEU A 168 -4.39 3.90 -15.87
CA LEU A 168 -4.50 4.39 -14.50
C LEU A 168 -5.76 5.24 -14.35
N TYR A 169 -6.51 5.00 -13.30
CA TYR A 169 -7.71 5.76 -12.96
C TYR A 169 -7.45 6.60 -11.71
N GLY A 170 -7.89 7.83 -11.76
CA GLY A 170 -7.66 8.78 -10.69
C GLY A 170 -8.77 9.82 -10.58
N ASN A 171 -8.57 10.74 -9.66
CA ASN A 171 -9.43 11.89 -9.44
C ASN A 171 -8.72 13.17 -9.85
N VAL A 172 -9.50 14.09 -10.40
CA VAL A 172 -9.13 15.49 -10.53
C VAL A 172 -10.07 16.28 -9.63
N ARG A 173 -9.51 16.98 -8.66
CA ARG A 173 -10.26 17.94 -7.85
C ARG A 173 -9.89 19.34 -8.35
N THR A 174 -10.88 20.09 -8.74
CA THR A 174 -10.75 21.53 -9.03
C THR A 174 -11.06 22.32 -7.77
N ALA A 175 -10.37 23.46 -7.60
CA ALA A 175 -10.63 24.38 -6.50
C ALA A 175 -12.04 24.97 -6.55
#